data_ed3d174d0f7bcb17d44cb59cb81bb9e3
#
_entry.id   ed3d174d0f7bcb17d44cb59cb81bb9e3
#
_cell.length_a   1.000
_cell.length_b   1.000
_cell.length_c   1.000
_cell.angle_alpha   90.00
_cell.angle_beta   90.00
_cell.angle_gamma   90.00
#
_symmetry.space_group_name_H-M   'P 1'
#
loop_
_entity.id
_entity.type
_entity.pdbx_description
1 polymer ?
#
loop_
_entity_poly.entity_id
_entity_poly.type
_entity_poly.pdbx_seq_one_letter_code
_entity_poly.pdbx_strand_id
1 'polypeptide(L)'
;MINKFEMEAGGRVLEIEHGRVAMQAGGAVTVRYGDTMLLATATASKKGRPGTDFLPLTVDVAEKAYAAGKLPGGFFKREGRPNTEAILAARMIDRPIRPLFAKTIHNEIQIIITILATDGINPYPALGIVGASTALAISNIAFNDPIGACVIGLVENELVVNPTYEELQTSDLELMVAGTGDATMMVESGANFVSEEVLLDALELAQEVNGAIVEQIKEIQAKVGKEKWEAPEVTTEEKAAEKATRDMVGDGFVKVLKEPGDKTATNKSIEELMDETIEKLGADHDSAHVKSTIYALETEAVRNTILEDSIRPDGRKLDELRPLNSEVGYLPRVHGSGLFTRGETQILGALTLASAGERQRLDTYSLETEKHFIHHYNFPPYSTGEAGRFGFTGRREVGHGALAERALKPVVPSQADFPYTIRLVSEALSSNGSTSMGSVCAGTLAMMDGGVPIKAPVAGIAMGLITGD
;
A
#
# COMPACT_ATOMS: atom_id res chain seq x y z
N MET A 1 5.92 35.22 2.73
CA MET A 1 7.34 35.20 2.30
C MET A 1 7.59 33.89 1.61
N ILE A 2 8.34 33.89 0.51
CA ILE A 2 8.71 32.67 -0.20
C ILE A 2 9.97 32.12 0.44
N ASN A 3 10.00 30.86 0.81
CA ASN A 3 11.15 30.16 1.38
C ASN A 3 11.52 28.99 0.48
N LYS A 4 12.79 28.84 0.18
CA LYS A 4 13.36 27.82 -0.67
C LYS A 4 14.40 27.04 0.13
N PHE A 5 14.37 25.73 0.04
CA PHE A 5 15.25 24.80 0.72
C PHE A 5 15.78 23.81 -0.31
N GLU A 6 17.07 23.51 -0.21
CA GLU A 6 17.76 22.62 -1.14
C GLU A 6 18.56 21.59 -0.35
N MET A 7 18.55 20.36 -0.82
CA MET A 7 19.39 19.28 -0.32
C MET A 7 19.85 18.40 -1.47
N GLU A 8 20.94 17.70 -1.30
CA GLU A 8 21.39 16.70 -2.26
C GLU A 8 20.76 15.34 -1.93
N ALA A 9 20.23 14.67 -2.93
CA ALA A 9 19.72 13.29 -2.83
C ALA A 9 20.07 12.53 -4.12
N GLY A 10 20.91 11.53 -4.02
CA GLY A 10 21.34 10.72 -5.18
C GLY A 10 22.07 11.54 -6.27
N GLY A 11 22.99 12.42 -5.85
CA GLY A 11 23.80 13.25 -6.76
C GLY A 11 23.05 14.40 -7.47
N ARG A 12 21.80 14.66 -7.09
CA ARG A 12 20.97 15.74 -7.66
C ARG A 12 20.31 16.55 -6.56
N VAL A 13 19.98 17.82 -6.88
CA VAL A 13 19.34 18.72 -5.91
C VAL A 13 17.84 18.43 -5.83
N LEU A 14 17.38 18.13 -4.62
CA LEU A 14 15.98 18.13 -4.22
C LEU A 14 15.64 19.51 -3.67
N GLU A 15 14.75 20.23 -4.34
CA GLU A 15 14.30 21.57 -3.96
C GLU A 15 12.89 21.53 -3.38
N ILE A 16 12.68 22.16 -2.23
CA ILE A 16 11.36 22.31 -1.60
C ILE A 16 11.09 23.82 -1.44
N GLU A 17 9.98 24.30 -1.99
CA GLU A 17 9.57 25.70 -1.87
C GLU A 17 8.23 25.81 -1.13
N HIS A 18 8.15 26.76 -0.19
CA HIS A 18 6.95 27.10 0.57
C HIS A 18 6.56 28.58 0.37
N GLY A 19 5.26 28.87 0.41
CA GLY A 19 4.71 30.22 0.51
C GLY A 19 4.43 30.92 -0.82
N ARG A 20 4.56 30.24 -1.98
CA ARG A 20 4.21 30.78 -3.30
C ARG A 20 2.81 30.41 -3.77
N VAL A 21 2.40 29.16 -3.54
CA VAL A 21 1.15 28.62 -4.09
C VAL A 21 0.31 27.94 -3.00
N ALA A 22 -0.97 27.71 -3.28
CA ALA A 22 -1.92 26.97 -2.43
C ALA A 22 -2.02 27.50 -0.98
N MET A 23 -2.03 28.80 -0.79
CA MET A 23 -1.97 29.49 0.52
C MET A 23 -3.16 29.18 1.44
N GLN A 24 -4.27 28.64 0.91
CA GLN A 24 -5.46 28.27 1.70
C GLN A 24 -5.37 26.86 2.30
N ALA A 25 -4.42 26.04 1.85
CA ALA A 25 -4.19 24.71 2.42
C ALA A 25 -3.62 24.81 3.84
N GLY A 26 -3.85 23.78 4.65
CA GLY A 26 -3.23 23.65 5.97
C GLY A 26 -1.72 23.70 5.88
N GLY A 27 -1.13 22.91 4.99
CA GLY A 27 0.26 22.96 4.56
C GLY A 27 0.35 22.79 3.04
N ALA A 28 1.31 23.47 2.40
CA ALA A 28 1.54 23.37 0.96
C ALA A 28 3.01 23.61 0.64
N VAL A 29 3.58 22.75 -0.18
CA VAL A 29 4.93 22.90 -0.73
C VAL A 29 4.96 22.47 -2.19
N THR A 30 5.86 23.07 -2.97
CA THR A 30 6.28 22.47 -4.23
C THR A 30 7.58 21.72 -4.00
N VAL A 31 7.71 20.57 -4.63
CA VAL A 31 8.92 19.73 -4.62
C VAL A 31 9.40 19.62 -6.05
N ARG A 32 10.68 19.87 -6.26
CA ARG A 32 11.33 19.82 -7.56
C ARG A 32 12.58 18.95 -7.51
N TYR A 33 12.76 18.10 -8.51
CA TYR A 33 13.94 17.27 -8.68
C TYR A 33 14.25 17.18 -10.19
N GLY A 34 15.34 17.77 -10.62
CA GLY A 34 15.53 18.10 -12.03
C GLY A 34 14.45 19.08 -12.51
N ASP A 35 13.77 18.78 -13.61
CA ASP A 35 12.60 19.53 -14.08
C ASP A 35 11.25 18.83 -13.79
N THR A 36 11.26 17.69 -13.06
CA THR A 36 10.06 17.12 -12.48
C THR A 36 9.65 17.94 -11.25
N MET A 37 8.43 18.47 -11.25
CA MET A 37 7.90 19.34 -10.19
C MET A 37 6.48 18.92 -9.81
N LEU A 38 6.20 18.87 -8.51
CA LEU A 38 4.89 18.61 -7.97
C LEU A 38 4.49 19.63 -6.89
N LEU A 39 3.18 19.76 -6.70
CA LEU A 39 2.58 20.47 -5.57
C LEU A 39 2.01 19.44 -4.61
N ALA A 40 2.42 19.48 -3.36
CA ALA A 40 1.86 18.70 -2.27
C ALA A 40 1.07 19.60 -1.33
N THR A 41 -0.16 19.22 -1.02
CA THR A 41 -1.04 19.95 -0.09
C THR A 41 -1.60 19.02 0.97
N ALA A 42 -1.70 19.49 2.21
CA ALA A 42 -2.36 18.80 3.31
C ALA A 42 -3.43 19.72 3.92
N THR A 43 -4.64 19.19 4.05
CA THR A 43 -5.80 19.93 4.57
C THR A 43 -6.59 19.02 5.52
N ALA A 44 -7.10 19.57 6.61
CA ALA A 44 -7.95 18.84 7.54
C ALA A 44 -9.25 19.57 7.84
N SER A 45 -10.32 18.83 8.12
CA SER A 45 -11.57 19.38 8.64
C SER A 45 -11.37 19.95 10.03
N LYS A 46 -12.15 20.99 10.38
CA LYS A 46 -12.06 21.61 11.71
C LYS A 46 -12.60 20.75 12.86
N LYS A 47 -13.43 19.77 12.55
CA LYS A 47 -14.06 18.87 13.53
C LYS A 47 -13.94 17.43 13.04
N GLY A 48 -13.81 16.50 13.97
CA GLY A 48 -13.89 15.07 13.71
C GLY A 48 -15.26 14.69 13.13
N ARG A 49 -15.30 13.65 12.33
CA ARG A 49 -16.52 13.10 11.74
C ARG A 49 -17.25 12.25 12.79
N PRO A 50 -18.48 12.57 13.18
CA PRO A 50 -19.21 11.80 14.17
C PRO A 50 -19.43 10.34 13.73
N GLY A 51 -19.31 9.40 14.66
CA GLY A 51 -19.55 7.98 14.42
C GLY A 51 -18.49 7.29 13.55
N THR A 52 -17.29 7.87 13.45
CA THR A 52 -16.15 7.29 12.72
C THR A 52 -15.18 6.68 13.73
N ASP A 53 -14.84 5.40 13.53
CA ASP A 53 -13.92 4.60 14.35
C ASP A 53 -12.54 4.40 13.69
N PHE A 54 -12.29 5.09 12.58
CA PHE A 54 -11.04 5.04 11.83
C PHE A 54 -10.55 6.44 11.45
N LEU A 55 -9.28 6.56 11.07
CA LEU A 55 -8.70 7.79 10.51
C LEU A 55 -9.24 8.04 9.08
N PRO A 56 -10.06 9.10 8.85
CA PRO A 56 -10.56 9.42 7.52
C PRO A 56 -9.49 10.16 6.70
N LEU A 57 -8.39 9.47 6.39
CA LEU A 57 -7.32 9.98 5.53
C LEU A 57 -7.59 9.61 4.08
N THR A 58 -7.55 10.61 3.20
CA THR A 58 -7.60 10.44 1.74
C THR A 58 -6.33 10.99 1.13
N VAL A 59 -5.66 10.18 0.32
CA VAL A 59 -4.51 10.59 -0.49
C VAL A 59 -4.88 10.47 -1.96
N ASP A 60 -4.71 11.55 -2.71
CA ASP A 60 -4.97 11.61 -4.13
C ASP A 60 -3.75 12.09 -4.89
N VAL A 61 -3.46 11.47 -6.02
CA VAL A 61 -2.45 11.90 -6.98
C VAL A 61 -3.13 12.33 -8.27
N ALA A 62 -2.86 13.55 -8.69
CA ALA A 62 -3.41 14.14 -9.89
C ALA A 62 -2.31 14.33 -10.95
N GLU A 63 -2.19 13.38 -11.85
CA GLU A 63 -1.37 13.53 -13.06
C GLU A 63 -2.08 14.44 -14.05
N LYS A 64 -1.35 15.43 -14.55
CA LYS A 64 -1.86 16.42 -15.50
C LYS A 64 -1.19 16.25 -16.86
N ALA A 65 -1.97 16.10 -17.91
CA ALA A 65 -1.44 15.96 -19.27
C ALA A 65 -0.51 17.12 -19.66
N TYR A 66 -0.81 18.33 -19.19
CA TYR A 66 0.03 19.50 -19.43
C TYR A 66 1.43 19.40 -18.80
N ALA A 67 1.59 18.61 -17.73
CA ALA A 67 2.87 18.40 -17.07
C ALA A 67 3.91 17.77 -18.01
N ALA A 68 3.46 16.96 -18.96
CA ALA A 68 4.28 16.35 -20.02
C ALA A 68 4.12 17.08 -21.37
N GLY A 69 3.53 18.27 -21.40
CA GLY A 69 3.26 19.01 -22.64
C GLY A 69 2.21 18.35 -23.56
N LYS A 70 1.35 17.48 -23.01
CA LYS A 70 0.36 16.70 -23.76
C LYS A 70 -1.06 17.26 -23.57
N LEU A 71 -1.95 16.91 -24.50
CA LEU A 71 -3.39 17.03 -24.33
C LEU A 71 -3.97 15.67 -23.96
N PRO A 72 -4.98 15.61 -23.05
CA PRO A 72 -5.66 14.37 -22.74
C PRO A 72 -6.25 13.70 -23.99
N GLY A 73 -6.00 12.39 -24.15
CA GLY A 73 -6.39 11.64 -25.36
C GLY A 73 -7.88 11.44 -25.55
N GLY A 74 -8.67 11.48 -24.46
CA GLY A 74 -10.13 11.24 -24.50
C GLY A 74 -10.92 12.28 -25.28
N PHE A 75 -12.19 11.97 -25.59
CA PHE A 75 -13.09 12.83 -26.37
C PHE A 75 -13.23 14.24 -25.75
N PHE A 76 -13.38 14.34 -24.44
CA PHE A 76 -13.54 15.61 -23.73
C PHE A 76 -12.27 16.44 -23.58
N LYS A 77 -11.12 15.93 -24.00
CA LYS A 77 -9.80 16.60 -23.85
C LYS A 77 -9.55 17.09 -22.41
N ARG A 78 -10.00 16.30 -21.44
CA ARG A 78 -9.85 16.55 -20.00
C ARG A 78 -9.47 15.26 -19.31
N GLU A 79 -8.65 15.37 -18.27
CA GLU A 79 -8.30 14.25 -17.39
C GLU A 79 -9.58 13.67 -16.75
N GLY A 80 -9.68 12.34 -16.76
CA GLY A 80 -10.77 11.59 -16.17
C GLY A 80 -10.42 11.04 -14.78
N ARG A 81 -10.71 9.75 -14.58
CA ARG A 81 -10.28 9.03 -13.37
C ARG A 81 -8.76 8.86 -13.37
N PRO A 82 -8.14 8.85 -12.17
CA PRO A 82 -6.71 8.55 -12.06
C PRO A 82 -6.38 7.22 -12.78
N ASN A 83 -5.26 7.19 -13.49
CA ASN A 83 -4.73 5.98 -14.09
C ASN A 83 -4.14 5.03 -13.02
N THR A 84 -3.67 3.86 -13.43
CA THR A 84 -3.09 2.87 -12.53
C THR A 84 -1.90 3.42 -11.75
N GLU A 85 -1.00 4.14 -12.40
CA GLU A 85 0.21 4.69 -11.76
C GLU A 85 -0.11 5.73 -10.70
N ALA A 86 -1.03 6.64 -10.98
CA ALA A 86 -1.49 7.62 -10.00
C ALA A 86 -2.15 6.96 -8.77
N ILE A 87 -2.93 5.87 -8.99
CA ILE A 87 -3.53 5.10 -7.90
C ILE A 87 -2.45 4.40 -7.06
N LEU A 88 -1.45 3.80 -7.69
CA LEU A 88 -0.34 3.14 -7.01
C LEU A 88 0.51 4.14 -6.22
N ALA A 89 0.85 5.29 -6.83
CA ALA A 89 1.55 6.38 -6.15
C ALA A 89 0.77 6.88 -4.92
N ALA A 90 -0.56 7.09 -5.04
CA ALA A 90 -1.39 7.49 -3.91
C ALA A 90 -1.35 6.45 -2.76
N ARG A 91 -1.34 5.16 -3.09
CA ARG A 91 -1.22 4.07 -2.09
C ARG A 91 0.17 4.03 -1.44
N MET A 92 1.24 4.27 -2.21
CA MET A 92 2.61 4.35 -1.68
C MET A 92 2.78 5.54 -0.74
N ILE A 93 2.07 6.65 -0.95
CA ILE A 93 2.07 7.80 -0.07
C ILE A 93 1.22 7.55 1.19
N ASP A 94 0.03 6.99 1.05
CA ASP A 94 -0.90 6.72 2.16
C ASP A 94 -0.31 5.73 3.18
N ARG A 95 0.32 4.65 2.69
CA ARG A 95 0.76 3.51 3.52
C ARG A 95 1.76 3.87 4.62
N PRO A 96 2.83 4.64 4.39
CA PRO A 96 3.78 5.02 5.43
C PRO A 96 3.31 6.18 6.31
N ILE A 97 2.39 7.01 5.83
CA ILE A 97 1.90 8.19 6.55
C ILE A 97 0.79 7.84 7.54
N ARG A 98 -0.15 6.97 7.14
CA ARG A 98 -1.33 6.61 7.93
C ARG A 98 -1.04 6.13 9.35
N PRO A 99 -0.07 5.23 9.61
CA PRO A 99 0.21 4.73 10.95
C PRO A 99 0.83 5.76 11.91
N LEU A 100 1.30 6.90 11.40
CA LEU A 100 1.92 7.96 12.19
C LEU A 100 0.90 8.93 12.81
N PHE A 101 -0.36 8.81 12.47
CA PHE A 101 -1.41 9.58 13.11
C PHE A 101 -1.90 8.91 14.40
N ALA A 102 -2.21 9.73 15.40
CA ALA A 102 -2.84 9.24 16.62
C ALA A 102 -4.22 8.62 16.33
N LYS A 103 -4.53 7.50 16.97
CA LYS A 103 -5.81 6.77 16.80
C LYS A 103 -7.05 7.59 17.18
N THR A 104 -6.88 8.63 17.98
CA THR A 104 -7.94 9.54 18.42
C THR A 104 -8.32 10.60 17.38
N ILE A 105 -7.63 10.66 16.26
CA ILE A 105 -7.90 11.63 15.19
C ILE A 105 -8.99 11.09 14.27
N HIS A 106 -10.17 11.71 14.33
CA HIS A 106 -11.31 11.42 13.46
C HIS A 106 -11.64 12.58 12.50
N ASN A 107 -10.74 13.57 12.41
CA ASN A 107 -10.83 14.66 11.44
C ASN A 107 -10.62 14.10 10.03
N GLU A 108 -11.39 14.59 9.08
CA GLU A 108 -11.16 14.29 7.66
C GLU A 108 -9.85 14.97 7.23
N ILE A 109 -8.87 14.18 6.79
CA ILE A 109 -7.56 14.66 6.32
C ILE A 109 -7.43 14.31 4.85
N GLN A 110 -7.07 15.30 4.04
CA GLN A 110 -6.84 15.11 2.61
C GLN A 110 -5.44 15.58 2.24
N ILE A 111 -4.71 14.70 1.55
CA ILE A 111 -3.42 14.99 0.92
C ILE A 111 -3.63 14.91 -0.59
N ILE A 112 -3.26 15.97 -1.31
CA ILE A 112 -3.31 15.97 -2.76
C ILE A 112 -1.92 16.29 -3.31
N ILE A 113 -1.44 15.39 -4.15
CA ILE A 113 -0.22 15.58 -4.93
C ILE A 113 -0.63 15.90 -6.36
N THR A 114 -0.25 17.07 -6.84
CA THR A 114 -0.51 17.48 -8.23
C THR A 114 0.81 17.56 -8.98
N ILE A 115 0.96 16.77 -10.03
CA ILE A 115 2.16 16.81 -10.87
C ILE A 115 2.03 18.02 -11.81
N LEU A 116 2.93 18.98 -11.63
CA LEU A 116 2.93 20.26 -12.36
C LEU A 116 3.81 20.25 -13.59
N ALA A 117 4.93 19.51 -13.53
CA ALA A 117 5.84 19.29 -14.64
C ALA A 117 6.52 17.92 -14.49
N THR A 118 6.85 17.29 -15.60
CA THR A 118 7.71 16.10 -15.68
C THR A 118 8.73 16.30 -16.77
N ASP A 119 9.98 15.96 -16.48
CA ASP A 119 11.08 15.98 -17.45
C ASP A 119 11.21 14.66 -18.24
N GLY A 120 10.40 13.63 -17.86
CA GLY A 120 10.53 12.29 -18.44
C GLY A 120 11.82 11.56 -18.04
N ILE A 121 12.53 12.10 -17.05
CA ILE A 121 13.81 11.57 -16.53
C ILE A 121 13.60 11.09 -15.08
N ASN A 122 13.05 11.95 -14.24
CA ASN A 122 12.95 11.73 -12.79
C ASN A 122 11.55 11.22 -12.38
N PRO A 123 11.44 9.98 -11.84
CA PRO A 123 10.18 9.47 -11.30
C PRO A 123 9.67 10.31 -10.11
N TYR A 124 8.36 10.55 -10.06
CA TYR A 124 7.75 11.42 -9.04
C TYR A 124 7.26 10.72 -7.75
N PRO A 125 7.03 9.39 -7.67
CA PRO A 125 6.34 8.79 -6.51
C PRO A 125 7.06 9.03 -5.17
N ALA A 126 8.39 8.86 -5.11
CA ALA A 126 9.17 9.16 -3.90
C ALA A 126 9.10 10.65 -3.52
N LEU A 127 9.17 11.54 -4.52
CA LEU A 127 9.00 12.99 -4.32
C LEU A 127 7.61 13.32 -3.77
N GLY A 128 6.59 12.55 -4.17
CA GLY A 128 5.23 12.66 -3.65
C GLY A 128 5.13 12.34 -2.16
N ILE A 129 5.87 11.34 -1.68
CA ILE A 129 5.95 11.00 -0.25
C ILE A 129 6.64 12.13 0.53
N VAL A 130 7.79 12.60 0.03
CA VAL A 130 8.53 13.71 0.65
C VAL A 130 7.68 14.98 0.70
N GLY A 131 7.00 15.31 -0.40
CA GLY A 131 6.10 16.46 -0.47
C GLY A 131 4.92 16.35 0.50
N ALA A 132 4.28 15.19 0.58
CA ALA A 132 3.17 14.92 1.53
C ALA A 132 3.64 15.05 2.98
N SER A 133 4.78 14.45 3.31
CA SER A 133 5.42 14.52 4.63
C SER A 133 5.74 15.97 5.01
N THR A 134 6.35 16.73 4.09
CA THR A 134 6.69 18.14 4.33
C THR A 134 5.42 18.98 4.49
N ALA A 135 4.41 18.81 3.63
CA ALA A 135 3.15 19.55 3.73
C ALA A 135 2.44 19.28 5.06
N LEU A 136 2.44 18.05 5.55
CA LEU A 136 1.94 17.69 6.87
C LEU A 136 2.78 18.31 7.98
N ALA A 137 4.11 18.21 7.89
CA ALA A 137 5.03 18.75 8.91
C ALA A 137 4.85 20.24 9.12
N ILE A 138 4.70 21.05 8.05
CA ILE A 138 4.50 22.50 8.15
C ILE A 138 3.05 22.92 8.40
N SER A 139 2.07 22.03 8.26
CA SER A 139 0.66 22.32 8.53
C SER A 139 0.38 22.46 10.02
N ASN A 140 -0.82 22.88 10.36
CA ASN A 140 -1.31 22.83 11.75
C ASN A 140 -1.89 21.46 12.16
N ILE A 141 -1.87 20.46 11.28
CA ILE A 141 -2.39 19.11 11.55
C ILE A 141 -1.47 18.42 12.57
N ALA A 142 -2.05 17.69 13.54
CA ALA A 142 -1.31 16.92 14.54
C ALA A 142 -0.58 15.74 13.86
N PHE A 143 0.58 16.03 13.31
CA PHE A 143 1.49 15.11 12.65
C PHE A 143 2.92 15.53 13.03
N ASN A 144 3.60 14.69 13.82
CA ASN A 144 4.86 15.07 14.44
C ASN A 144 6.07 14.33 13.87
N ASP A 145 5.87 13.19 13.25
CA ASP A 145 6.93 12.32 12.77
C ASP A 145 7.05 12.38 11.24
N PRO A 146 7.85 13.30 10.68
CA PRO A 146 8.04 13.34 9.24
C PRO A 146 8.77 12.10 8.74
N ILE A 147 8.50 11.74 7.50
CA ILE A 147 9.14 10.63 6.79
C ILE A 147 9.89 11.11 5.56
N GLY A 148 11.03 10.47 5.29
CA GLY A 148 11.73 10.53 4.02
C GLY A 148 11.30 9.41 3.10
N ALA A 149 11.63 9.54 1.82
CA ALA A 149 11.46 8.48 0.83
C ALA A 149 12.46 8.60 -0.31
N CYS A 150 12.98 7.47 -0.76
CA CYS A 150 13.81 7.36 -1.95
C CYS A 150 13.54 6.04 -2.67
N VAL A 151 14.05 5.93 -3.89
CA VAL A 151 14.12 4.69 -4.65
C VAL A 151 15.58 4.26 -4.75
N ILE A 152 15.86 2.97 -4.55
CA ILE A 152 17.17 2.38 -4.81
C ILE A 152 17.05 1.45 -6.02
N GLY A 153 17.88 1.71 -7.02
CA GLY A 153 18.08 0.82 -8.18
C GLY A 153 19.35 0.00 -8.03
N LEU A 154 19.45 -1.11 -8.78
CA LEU A 154 20.67 -1.89 -8.98
C LEU A 154 21.03 -1.83 -10.47
N VAL A 155 21.93 -0.95 -10.84
CA VAL A 155 22.35 -0.70 -12.21
C VAL A 155 23.81 -1.10 -12.37
N GLU A 156 24.14 -2.02 -13.30
CA GLU A 156 25.50 -2.53 -13.51
C GLU A 156 26.16 -3.07 -12.23
N ASN A 157 25.37 -3.67 -11.33
CA ASN A 157 25.76 -4.15 -9.98
C ASN A 157 26.13 -3.04 -8.97
N GLU A 158 25.79 -1.79 -9.23
CA GLU A 158 25.95 -0.68 -8.27
C GLU A 158 24.59 -0.19 -7.79
N LEU A 159 24.49 0.13 -6.50
CA LEU A 159 23.29 0.71 -5.91
C LEU A 159 23.21 2.20 -6.27
N VAL A 160 22.11 2.61 -6.88
CA VAL A 160 21.85 3.98 -7.34
C VAL A 160 20.65 4.56 -6.60
N VAL A 161 20.83 5.73 -5.99
CA VAL A 161 19.77 6.46 -5.28
C VAL A 161 18.96 7.28 -6.29
N ASN A 162 17.64 7.15 -6.24
CA ASN A 162 16.67 7.81 -7.12
C ASN A 162 17.01 7.65 -8.61
N PRO A 163 17.12 6.41 -9.12
CA PRO A 163 17.47 6.17 -10.52
C PRO A 163 16.48 6.87 -11.46
N THR A 164 16.98 7.26 -12.64
CA THR A 164 16.17 7.82 -13.72
C THR A 164 15.28 6.74 -14.35
N TYR A 165 14.27 7.14 -15.13
CA TYR A 165 13.48 6.18 -15.91
C TYR A 165 14.32 5.34 -16.86
N GLU A 166 15.42 5.89 -17.43
CA GLU A 166 16.34 5.15 -18.30
C GLU A 166 17.14 4.11 -17.52
N GLU A 167 17.69 4.47 -16.37
CA GLU A 167 18.40 3.55 -15.47
C GLU A 167 17.48 2.43 -14.97
N LEU A 168 16.21 2.74 -14.65
CA LEU A 168 15.21 1.75 -14.23
C LEU A 168 14.90 0.70 -15.31
N GLN A 169 15.07 1.00 -16.60
CA GLN A 169 14.88 0.01 -17.67
C GLN A 169 15.92 -1.10 -17.65
N THR A 170 17.11 -0.82 -17.16
CA THR A 170 18.23 -1.78 -17.07
C THR A 170 18.52 -2.24 -15.64
N SER A 171 17.83 -1.68 -14.67
CA SER A 171 17.99 -2.02 -13.26
C SER A 171 17.38 -3.38 -12.92
N ASP A 172 18.14 -4.21 -12.21
CA ASP A 172 17.64 -5.47 -11.66
C ASP A 172 16.83 -5.28 -10.36
N LEU A 173 16.84 -4.07 -9.79
CA LEU A 173 16.10 -3.72 -8.59
C LEU A 173 15.42 -2.36 -8.74
N GLU A 174 14.16 -2.28 -8.37
CA GLU A 174 13.45 -1.04 -8.07
C GLU A 174 12.90 -1.17 -6.66
N LEU A 175 13.56 -0.55 -5.69
CA LEU A 175 13.23 -0.63 -4.28
C LEU A 175 12.84 0.76 -3.76
N MET A 176 11.53 1.01 -3.59
CA MET A 176 11.05 2.21 -2.92
C MET A 176 11.00 1.98 -1.41
N VAL A 177 11.63 2.86 -0.67
CA VAL A 177 11.64 2.83 0.80
C VAL A 177 11.18 4.18 1.33
N ALA A 178 10.26 4.14 2.30
CA ALA A 178 9.88 5.31 3.07
C ALA A 178 10.00 5.01 4.57
N GLY A 179 10.49 5.96 5.34
CA GLY A 179 10.70 5.76 6.76
C GLY A 179 10.88 7.04 7.54
N THR A 180 10.83 6.93 8.87
CA THR A 180 11.28 7.95 9.81
C THR A 180 12.81 7.97 9.85
N GLY A 181 13.41 8.86 10.66
CA GLY A 181 14.86 8.85 10.85
C GLY A 181 15.40 7.51 11.39
N ASP A 182 14.59 6.77 12.14
CA ASP A 182 15.03 5.60 12.90
C ASP A 182 14.43 4.28 12.40
N ALA A 183 13.35 4.32 11.59
CA ALA A 183 12.62 3.11 11.21
C ALA A 183 12.10 3.14 9.76
N THR A 184 12.20 2.00 9.10
CA THR A 184 11.54 1.78 7.80
C THR A 184 10.04 1.55 8.02
N MET A 185 9.21 2.39 7.39
CA MET A 185 7.75 2.35 7.50
C MET A 185 7.09 1.66 6.31
N MET A 186 7.71 1.69 5.15
CA MET A 186 7.15 1.14 3.92
C MET A 186 8.26 0.70 2.96
N VAL A 187 8.07 -0.49 2.40
CA VAL A 187 8.90 -1.04 1.33
C VAL A 187 7.98 -1.46 0.18
N GLU A 188 8.38 -1.15 -1.04
CA GLU A 188 7.76 -1.62 -2.28
C GLU A 188 8.86 -1.98 -3.25
N SER A 189 8.92 -3.23 -3.71
CA SER A 189 10.02 -3.70 -4.55
C SER A 189 9.55 -4.42 -5.81
N GLY A 190 10.29 -4.22 -6.89
CA GLY A 190 10.36 -5.08 -8.05
C GLY A 190 11.81 -5.54 -8.23
N ALA A 191 12.04 -6.84 -8.38
CA ALA A 191 13.40 -7.37 -8.49
C ALA A 191 13.47 -8.46 -9.57
N ASN A 192 14.60 -8.52 -10.26
CA ASN A 192 14.93 -9.55 -11.25
C ASN A 192 15.94 -10.53 -10.66
N PHE A 193 15.48 -11.37 -9.71
CA PHE A 193 16.28 -12.38 -8.99
C PHE A 193 17.48 -11.82 -8.20
N VAL A 194 17.30 -10.65 -7.59
CA VAL A 194 18.30 -10.04 -6.71
C VAL A 194 18.37 -10.84 -5.39
N SER A 195 19.59 -11.00 -4.84
CA SER A 195 19.79 -11.70 -3.57
C SER A 195 19.29 -10.89 -2.37
N GLU A 196 18.98 -11.56 -1.26
CA GLU A 196 18.58 -10.92 -0.01
C GLU A 196 19.68 -10.04 0.57
N GLU A 197 20.97 -10.38 0.38
CA GLU A 197 22.11 -9.59 0.82
C GLU A 197 22.13 -8.21 0.16
N VAL A 198 21.98 -8.16 -1.16
CA VAL A 198 21.88 -6.90 -1.92
C VAL A 198 20.64 -6.09 -1.52
N LEU A 199 19.52 -6.77 -1.20
CA LEU A 199 18.33 -6.09 -0.70
C LEU A 199 18.54 -5.45 0.68
N LEU A 200 19.30 -6.10 1.57
CA LEU A 200 19.66 -5.53 2.87
C LEU A 200 20.55 -4.29 2.71
N ASP A 201 21.59 -4.37 1.88
CA ASP A 201 22.46 -3.23 1.58
C ASP A 201 21.67 -2.06 0.99
N ALA A 202 20.71 -2.34 0.11
CA ALA A 202 19.84 -1.33 -0.48
C ALA A 202 18.89 -0.69 0.56
N LEU A 203 18.40 -1.47 1.53
CA LEU A 203 17.58 -0.95 2.64
C LEU A 203 18.39 -0.06 3.58
N GLU A 204 19.63 -0.44 3.90
CA GLU A 204 20.54 0.38 4.73
C GLU A 204 20.83 1.72 4.06
N LEU A 205 21.21 1.70 2.77
CA LEU A 205 21.43 2.92 1.99
C LEU A 205 20.16 3.81 1.95
N ALA A 206 19.00 3.19 1.74
CA ALA A 206 17.75 3.95 1.72
C ALA A 206 17.42 4.57 3.09
N GLN A 207 17.73 3.89 4.19
CA GLN A 207 17.51 4.42 5.54
C GLN A 207 18.41 5.65 5.81
N GLU A 208 19.66 5.65 5.38
CA GLU A 208 20.57 6.80 5.48
C GLU A 208 20.02 8.00 4.70
N VAL A 209 19.61 7.80 3.46
CA VAL A 209 19.03 8.86 2.60
C VAL A 209 17.73 9.40 3.22
N ASN A 210 16.86 8.53 3.69
CA ASN A 210 15.60 8.92 4.31
C ASN A 210 15.82 9.70 5.61
N GLY A 211 16.81 9.33 6.41
CA GLY A 211 17.22 10.06 7.61
C GLY A 211 17.63 11.50 7.30
N ALA A 212 18.47 11.70 6.27
CA ALA A 212 18.89 13.05 5.83
C ALA A 212 17.68 13.89 5.34
N ILE A 213 16.75 13.29 4.61
CA ILE A 213 15.51 13.95 4.15
C ILE A 213 14.64 14.35 5.36
N VAL A 214 14.50 13.48 6.34
CA VAL A 214 13.73 13.76 7.57
C VAL A 214 14.31 14.94 8.33
N GLU A 215 15.63 15.00 8.53
CA GLU A 215 16.26 16.14 9.20
C GLU A 215 16.03 17.44 8.45
N GLN A 216 16.10 17.43 7.12
CA GLN A 216 15.77 18.61 6.31
C GLN A 216 14.31 19.03 6.48
N ILE A 217 13.36 18.08 6.54
CA ILE A 217 11.94 18.39 6.77
C ILE A 217 11.74 19.01 8.15
N LYS A 218 12.42 18.52 9.19
CA LYS A 218 12.40 19.10 10.53
C LYS A 218 12.92 20.54 10.54
N GLU A 219 14.00 20.82 9.80
CA GLU A 219 14.49 22.20 9.65
C GLU A 219 13.48 23.12 8.95
N ILE A 220 12.81 22.61 7.91
CA ILE A 220 11.75 23.34 7.21
C ILE A 220 10.60 23.62 8.18
N GLN A 221 10.17 22.62 8.93
CA GLN A 221 9.11 22.74 9.94
C GLN A 221 9.48 23.79 11.00
N ALA A 222 10.72 23.83 11.49
CA ALA A 222 11.16 24.79 12.48
C ALA A 222 11.14 26.24 11.94
N LYS A 223 11.36 26.45 10.63
CA LYS A 223 11.41 27.78 10.02
C LYS A 223 10.04 28.30 9.58
N VAL A 224 9.15 27.43 9.07
CA VAL A 224 7.89 27.86 8.44
C VAL A 224 6.66 27.08 8.93
N GLY A 225 6.84 26.14 9.85
CA GLY A 225 5.76 25.34 10.41
C GLY A 225 4.75 26.17 11.19
N LYS A 226 3.49 25.73 11.14
CA LYS A 226 2.40 26.27 11.96
C LYS A 226 2.33 25.52 13.29
N GLU A 227 1.80 26.20 14.31
CA GLU A 227 1.44 25.54 15.56
C GLU A 227 0.45 24.39 15.30
N LYS A 228 0.76 23.21 15.82
CA LYS A 228 -0.07 22.01 15.68
C LYS A 228 -1.28 22.09 16.59
N TRP A 229 -2.46 21.67 16.10
CA TRP A 229 -3.54 21.36 17.03
C TRP A 229 -3.22 20.05 17.76
N GLU A 230 -3.64 19.95 18.98
CA GLU A 230 -3.46 18.75 19.80
C GLU A 230 -4.42 17.65 19.33
N ALA A 231 -3.90 16.42 19.22
CA ALA A 231 -4.77 15.28 18.98
C ALA A 231 -5.80 15.17 20.14
N PRO A 232 -7.07 14.86 19.85
CA PRO A 232 -8.07 14.70 20.92
C PRO A 232 -7.60 13.72 21.98
N GLU A 233 -7.68 14.11 23.24
CA GLU A 233 -7.46 13.19 24.35
C GLU A 233 -8.62 12.22 24.48
N VAL A 234 -8.32 11.01 24.96
CA VAL A 234 -9.34 10.02 25.33
C VAL A 234 -10.20 10.61 26.46
N THR A 235 -11.49 10.74 26.21
CA THR A 235 -12.43 11.34 27.16
C THR A 235 -12.64 10.47 28.41
N THR A 236 -13.23 11.05 29.45
CA THR A 236 -13.57 10.29 30.68
C THR A 236 -14.59 9.17 30.39
N GLU A 237 -15.52 9.41 29.45
CA GLU A 237 -16.52 8.44 29.02
C GLU A 237 -15.86 7.28 28.24
N GLU A 238 -14.92 7.57 27.33
CA GLU A 238 -14.14 6.56 26.62
C GLU A 238 -13.30 5.72 27.57
N LYS A 239 -12.61 6.34 28.55
CA LYS A 239 -11.86 5.61 29.59
C LYS A 239 -12.76 4.72 30.46
N ALA A 240 -13.97 5.18 30.77
CA ALA A 240 -14.95 4.38 31.53
C ALA A 240 -15.44 3.18 30.70
N ALA A 241 -15.75 3.39 29.41
CA ALA A 241 -16.13 2.33 28.49
C ALA A 241 -14.99 1.32 28.29
N GLU A 242 -13.75 1.81 28.11
CA GLU A 242 -12.57 0.96 28.00
C GLU A 242 -12.40 0.08 29.24
N LYS A 243 -12.47 0.66 30.43
CA LYS A 243 -12.33 -0.09 31.67
C LYS A 243 -13.42 -1.16 31.81
N ALA A 244 -14.70 -0.78 31.62
CA ALA A 244 -15.82 -1.71 31.72
C ALA A 244 -15.68 -2.87 30.71
N THR A 245 -15.24 -2.58 29.49
CA THR A 245 -15.00 -3.59 28.45
C THR A 245 -13.84 -4.52 28.81
N ARG A 246 -12.72 -3.98 29.31
CA ARG A 246 -11.58 -4.79 29.78
C ARG A 246 -11.97 -5.69 30.96
N ASP A 247 -12.70 -5.14 31.93
CA ASP A 247 -13.16 -5.91 33.10
C ASP A 247 -14.13 -7.04 32.70
N MET A 248 -14.98 -6.81 31.70
CA MET A 248 -15.94 -7.80 31.21
C MET A 248 -15.31 -8.89 30.34
N VAL A 249 -14.47 -8.50 29.39
CA VAL A 249 -13.80 -9.45 28.48
C VAL A 249 -12.75 -10.27 29.21
N GLY A 250 -11.99 -9.65 30.14
CA GLY A 250 -10.94 -10.29 30.90
C GLY A 250 -9.94 -11.01 29.97
N ASP A 251 -9.77 -12.32 30.20
CA ASP A 251 -8.91 -13.21 29.40
C ASP A 251 -9.70 -13.98 28.29
N GLY A 252 -10.92 -13.53 27.99
CA GLY A 252 -11.82 -14.23 27.04
C GLY A 252 -11.19 -14.47 25.67
N PHE A 253 -10.54 -13.47 25.07
CA PHE A 253 -9.85 -13.64 23.77
C PHE A 253 -8.67 -14.60 23.86
N VAL A 254 -7.88 -14.57 24.92
CA VAL A 254 -6.77 -15.50 25.13
C VAL A 254 -7.26 -16.93 25.22
N LYS A 255 -8.39 -17.16 25.90
CA LYS A 255 -9.03 -18.50 25.97
C LYS A 255 -9.46 -18.98 24.60
N VAL A 256 -10.19 -18.14 23.87
CA VAL A 256 -10.65 -18.47 22.50
C VAL A 256 -9.46 -18.80 21.57
N LEU A 257 -8.39 -18.04 21.63
CA LEU A 257 -7.21 -18.27 20.80
C LEU A 257 -6.41 -19.53 21.16
N LYS A 258 -6.51 -20.00 22.40
CA LYS A 258 -5.86 -21.23 22.89
C LYS A 258 -6.75 -22.48 22.72
N GLU A 259 -8.02 -22.32 22.38
CA GLU A 259 -8.89 -23.45 22.08
C GLU A 259 -8.55 -24.07 20.72
N PRO A 260 -8.52 -25.42 20.61
CA PRO A 260 -8.30 -26.07 19.33
C PRO A 260 -9.45 -25.79 18.36
N GLY A 261 -9.13 -25.21 17.21
CA GLY A 261 -10.13 -24.91 16.17
C GLY A 261 -9.47 -24.43 14.88
N ASP A 262 -10.23 -24.48 13.79
CA ASP A 262 -9.84 -23.78 12.57
C ASP A 262 -10.18 -22.28 12.68
N LYS A 263 -9.70 -21.47 11.76
CA LYS A 263 -9.91 -20.03 11.78
C LYS A 263 -11.40 -19.63 11.76
N THR A 264 -12.25 -20.41 11.11
CA THR A 264 -13.70 -20.14 11.04
C THR A 264 -14.36 -20.32 12.41
N ALA A 265 -14.03 -21.40 13.11
CA ALA A 265 -14.50 -21.64 14.47
C ALA A 265 -13.98 -20.56 15.43
N THR A 266 -12.69 -20.23 15.36
CA THR A 266 -12.08 -19.17 16.19
C THR A 266 -12.74 -17.81 15.94
N ASN A 267 -12.92 -17.41 14.67
CA ASN A 267 -13.60 -16.16 14.33
C ASN A 267 -15.03 -16.11 14.87
N LYS A 268 -15.78 -17.22 14.77
CA LYS A 268 -17.12 -17.29 15.30
C LYS A 268 -17.16 -17.09 16.80
N SER A 269 -16.26 -17.74 17.55
CA SER A 269 -16.16 -17.57 19.01
C SER A 269 -15.76 -16.13 19.40
N ILE A 270 -14.90 -15.48 18.59
CA ILE A 270 -14.56 -14.07 18.75
C ILE A 270 -15.79 -13.19 18.53
N GLU A 271 -16.54 -13.40 17.44
CA GLU A 271 -17.77 -12.65 17.13
C GLU A 271 -18.80 -12.80 18.23
N GLU A 272 -19.04 -14.01 18.74
CA GLU A 272 -19.96 -14.28 19.85
C GLU A 272 -19.56 -13.52 21.13
N LEU A 273 -18.26 -13.51 21.47
CA LEU A 273 -17.74 -12.74 22.62
C LEU A 273 -17.92 -11.23 22.43
N MET A 274 -17.67 -10.74 21.20
CA MET A 274 -17.87 -9.33 20.85
C MET A 274 -19.34 -8.92 20.98
N ASP A 275 -20.25 -9.67 20.38
CA ASP A 275 -21.70 -9.39 20.39
C ASP A 275 -22.25 -9.40 21.82
N GLU A 276 -21.88 -10.40 22.62
CA GLU A 276 -22.27 -10.48 24.04
C GLU A 276 -21.79 -9.26 24.84
N THR A 277 -20.55 -8.82 24.57
CA THR A 277 -19.98 -7.66 25.27
C THR A 277 -20.69 -6.37 24.86
N ILE A 278 -20.94 -6.17 23.56
CA ILE A 278 -21.66 -5.00 23.03
C ILE A 278 -23.10 -4.96 23.58
N GLU A 279 -23.81 -6.10 23.61
CA GLU A 279 -25.18 -6.17 24.11
C GLU A 279 -25.26 -5.78 25.59
N LYS A 280 -24.33 -6.27 26.41
CA LYS A 280 -24.33 -6.02 27.84
C LYS A 280 -23.89 -4.60 28.22
N LEU A 281 -22.93 -4.02 27.55
CA LEU A 281 -22.36 -2.72 27.86
C LEU A 281 -22.97 -1.56 27.04
N GLY A 282 -23.61 -1.85 25.93
CA GLY A 282 -24.16 -0.82 25.03
C GLY A 282 -25.33 -0.04 25.59
N ALA A 283 -25.93 -0.47 26.73
CA ALA A 283 -26.96 0.28 27.44
C ALA A 283 -26.37 1.43 28.28
N ASP A 284 -25.14 1.25 28.80
CA ASP A 284 -24.50 2.18 29.75
C ASP A 284 -23.34 2.96 29.11
N HIS A 285 -22.81 2.49 27.98
CA HIS A 285 -21.67 3.06 27.28
C HIS A 285 -21.93 3.20 25.78
N ASP A 286 -21.24 4.14 25.11
CA ASP A 286 -21.30 4.27 23.65
C ASP A 286 -20.77 3.00 22.99
N SER A 287 -21.60 2.37 22.18
CA SER A 287 -21.28 1.12 21.46
C SER A 287 -20.04 1.21 20.57
N ALA A 288 -19.74 2.39 20.03
CA ALA A 288 -18.53 2.60 19.21
C ALA A 288 -17.26 2.49 20.06
N HIS A 289 -17.26 3.07 21.27
CA HIS A 289 -16.12 2.97 22.20
C HIS A 289 -15.93 1.54 22.72
N VAL A 290 -17.03 0.87 23.07
CA VAL A 290 -17.01 -0.56 23.47
C VAL A 290 -16.38 -1.39 22.34
N LYS A 291 -16.87 -1.23 21.11
CA LYS A 291 -16.38 -1.95 19.94
C LYS A 291 -14.89 -1.68 19.64
N SER A 292 -14.46 -0.42 19.70
CA SER A 292 -13.06 -0.04 19.54
C SER A 292 -12.15 -0.70 20.58
N THR A 293 -12.60 -0.75 21.84
CA THR A 293 -11.86 -1.43 22.91
C THR A 293 -11.80 -2.94 22.70
N ILE A 294 -12.87 -3.57 22.24
CA ILE A 294 -12.89 -5.00 21.91
C ILE A 294 -11.82 -5.32 20.86
N TYR A 295 -11.76 -4.57 19.77
CA TYR A 295 -10.73 -4.75 18.74
C TYR A 295 -9.30 -4.54 19.26
N ALA A 296 -9.12 -3.59 20.18
CA ALA A 296 -7.81 -3.39 20.82
C ALA A 296 -7.40 -4.59 21.68
N LEU A 297 -8.35 -5.14 22.47
CA LEU A 297 -8.13 -6.34 23.29
C LEU A 297 -7.87 -7.60 22.47
N GLU A 298 -8.61 -7.79 21.37
CA GLU A 298 -8.35 -8.87 20.42
C GLU A 298 -6.92 -8.77 19.86
N THR A 299 -6.54 -7.58 19.39
CA THR A 299 -5.20 -7.33 18.85
C THR A 299 -4.11 -7.61 19.91
N GLU A 300 -4.31 -7.17 21.15
CA GLU A 300 -3.41 -7.40 22.28
C GLU A 300 -3.28 -8.90 22.58
N ALA A 301 -4.41 -9.62 22.64
CA ALA A 301 -4.43 -11.06 22.87
C ALA A 301 -3.71 -11.84 21.77
N VAL A 302 -3.96 -11.52 20.49
CA VAL A 302 -3.28 -12.14 19.35
C VAL A 302 -1.77 -11.89 19.40
N ARG A 303 -1.36 -10.63 19.66
CA ARG A 303 0.05 -10.27 19.77
C ARG A 303 0.73 -11.07 20.90
N ASN A 304 0.16 -11.10 22.08
CA ASN A 304 0.74 -11.79 23.24
C ASN A 304 0.80 -13.30 23.00
N THR A 305 -0.24 -13.91 22.46
CA THR A 305 -0.24 -15.35 22.14
C THR A 305 0.86 -15.70 21.14
N ILE A 306 1.12 -14.84 20.15
CA ILE A 306 2.21 -15.05 19.17
C ILE A 306 3.58 -14.92 19.85
N LEU A 307 3.78 -13.88 20.67
CA LEU A 307 5.08 -13.61 21.31
C LEU A 307 5.41 -14.61 22.41
N GLU A 308 4.44 -14.99 23.24
CA GLU A 308 4.63 -15.85 24.40
C GLU A 308 4.55 -17.34 24.07
N ASP A 309 3.55 -17.73 23.29
CA ASP A 309 3.24 -19.14 23.00
C ASP A 309 3.72 -19.60 21.62
N SER A 310 4.16 -18.68 20.74
CA SER A 310 4.54 -18.96 19.34
C SER A 310 3.41 -19.65 18.55
N ILE A 311 2.17 -19.31 18.86
CA ILE A 311 0.95 -19.85 18.25
C ILE A 311 0.19 -18.74 17.53
N ARG A 312 -0.26 -19.02 16.30
CA ARG A 312 -1.07 -18.10 15.48
C ARG A 312 -2.56 -18.24 15.86
N PRO A 313 -3.40 -17.21 15.53
CA PRO A 313 -4.83 -17.20 15.91
C PRO A 313 -5.64 -18.42 15.49
N ASP A 314 -5.20 -19.17 14.51
CA ASP A 314 -5.85 -20.40 14.03
C ASP A 314 -5.14 -21.68 14.51
N GLY A 315 -4.35 -21.60 15.57
CA GLY A 315 -3.66 -22.71 16.20
C GLY A 315 -2.39 -23.21 15.49
N ARG A 316 -2.04 -22.63 14.35
CA ARG A 316 -0.82 -22.98 13.61
C ARG A 316 0.44 -22.44 14.27
N LYS A 317 1.56 -23.11 14.02
CA LYS A 317 2.89 -22.61 14.33
C LYS A 317 3.26 -21.42 13.43
N LEU A 318 4.32 -20.68 13.79
CA LEU A 318 4.72 -19.46 13.08
C LEU A 318 5.08 -19.70 11.61
N ASP A 319 5.70 -20.82 11.31
CA ASP A 319 6.16 -21.25 9.97
C ASP A 319 5.20 -22.20 9.24
N GLU A 320 4.07 -22.55 9.85
CA GLU A 320 3.11 -23.51 9.29
C GLU A 320 2.22 -22.85 8.24
N LEU A 321 2.13 -23.49 7.07
CA LEU A 321 1.21 -23.10 6.00
C LEU A 321 -0.14 -23.80 6.15
N ARG A 322 -1.21 -23.14 5.71
CA ARG A 322 -2.52 -23.80 5.56
C ARG A 322 -2.44 -24.85 4.45
N PRO A 323 -3.34 -25.86 4.46
CA PRO A 323 -3.41 -26.85 3.39
C PRO A 323 -3.49 -26.19 2.02
N LEU A 324 -2.66 -26.67 1.08
CA LEU A 324 -2.57 -26.16 -0.28
C LEU A 324 -3.21 -27.15 -1.25
N ASN A 325 -3.96 -26.61 -2.22
CA ASN A 325 -4.41 -27.36 -3.39
C ASN A 325 -4.20 -26.52 -4.65
N SER A 326 -3.80 -27.18 -5.74
CA SER A 326 -3.52 -26.55 -7.03
C SER A 326 -4.09 -27.42 -8.15
N GLU A 327 -4.93 -26.80 -8.98
CA GLU A 327 -5.57 -27.47 -10.12
C GLU A 327 -5.30 -26.64 -11.40
N VAL A 328 -5.13 -27.29 -12.53
CA VAL A 328 -5.00 -26.67 -13.85
C VAL A 328 -6.08 -27.19 -14.80
N GLY A 329 -6.30 -26.49 -15.91
CA GLY A 329 -7.32 -26.90 -16.87
C GLY A 329 -8.77 -26.80 -16.35
N TYR A 330 -9.01 -25.99 -15.32
CA TYR A 330 -10.34 -25.86 -14.69
C TYR A 330 -11.38 -25.24 -15.64
N LEU A 331 -10.98 -24.27 -16.44
CA LEU A 331 -11.86 -23.58 -17.39
C LEU A 331 -11.73 -24.18 -18.80
N PRO A 332 -12.83 -24.62 -19.44
CA PRO A 332 -12.76 -25.39 -20.68
C PRO A 332 -12.47 -24.58 -21.96
N ARG A 333 -12.53 -23.27 -21.93
CA ARG A 333 -12.47 -22.41 -23.12
C ARG A 333 -11.37 -21.36 -23.13
N VAL A 334 -10.66 -21.19 -22.03
CA VAL A 334 -9.51 -20.25 -21.93
C VAL A 334 -8.23 -20.91 -22.45
N HIS A 335 -7.20 -20.12 -22.67
CA HIS A 335 -5.91 -20.66 -23.16
C HIS A 335 -5.12 -21.38 -22.06
N GLY A 336 -5.34 -21.03 -20.79
CA GLY A 336 -4.84 -21.69 -19.62
C GLY A 336 -5.60 -21.24 -18.38
N SER A 337 -5.69 -22.09 -17.37
CA SER A 337 -6.33 -21.75 -16.10
C SER A 337 -5.68 -22.47 -14.92
N GLY A 338 -5.59 -21.75 -13.79
CA GLY A 338 -5.10 -22.29 -12.52
C GLY A 338 -6.05 -21.96 -11.40
N LEU A 339 -6.48 -22.96 -10.65
CA LEU A 339 -7.23 -22.78 -9.42
C LEU A 339 -6.32 -23.09 -8.24
N PHE A 340 -6.01 -22.06 -7.46
CA PHE A 340 -5.14 -22.16 -6.28
C PHE A 340 -5.96 -21.96 -5.02
N THR A 341 -5.84 -22.91 -4.10
CA THR A 341 -6.53 -22.89 -2.81
C THR A 341 -5.51 -22.99 -1.68
N ARG A 342 -5.63 -22.12 -0.67
CA ARG A 342 -4.84 -22.14 0.56
C ARG A 342 -5.79 -21.99 1.75
N GLY A 343 -6.14 -23.12 2.37
CA GLY A 343 -7.23 -23.18 3.34
C GLY A 343 -8.52 -22.67 2.69
N GLU A 344 -9.09 -21.60 3.24
CA GLU A 344 -10.33 -21.00 2.73
C GLU A 344 -10.11 -19.90 1.68
N THR A 345 -8.86 -19.53 1.39
CA THR A 345 -8.54 -18.57 0.31
C THR A 345 -8.45 -19.31 -1.02
N GLN A 346 -9.23 -18.89 -2.01
CA GLN A 346 -9.28 -19.51 -3.32
C GLN A 346 -9.20 -18.45 -4.44
N ILE A 347 -8.28 -18.65 -5.37
CA ILE A 347 -8.05 -17.77 -6.52
C ILE A 347 -8.10 -18.57 -7.82
N LEU A 348 -8.90 -18.11 -8.76
CA LEU A 348 -8.94 -18.61 -10.13
C LEU A 348 -8.13 -17.69 -11.04
N GLY A 349 -7.06 -18.19 -11.62
CA GLY A 349 -6.30 -17.55 -12.67
C GLY A 349 -6.80 -17.97 -14.06
N ALA A 350 -7.11 -17.02 -14.91
CA ALA A 350 -7.51 -17.26 -16.30
C ALA A 350 -6.55 -16.55 -17.26
N LEU A 351 -5.97 -17.30 -18.19
CA LEU A 351 -5.02 -16.83 -19.18
C LEU A 351 -5.69 -16.65 -20.54
N THR A 352 -5.39 -15.53 -21.18
CA THR A 352 -5.71 -15.26 -22.59
C THR A 352 -4.44 -14.86 -23.30
N LEU A 353 -4.16 -15.52 -24.42
CA LEU A 353 -3.09 -15.18 -25.36
C LEU A 353 -3.72 -14.52 -26.59
N ALA A 354 -3.16 -13.39 -26.99
CA ALA A 354 -3.62 -12.63 -28.14
C ALA A 354 -2.44 -12.22 -29.03
N SER A 355 -2.72 -11.70 -30.22
CA SER A 355 -1.70 -11.16 -31.10
C SER A 355 -0.95 -10.00 -30.44
N ALA A 356 0.30 -9.76 -30.85
CA ALA A 356 1.10 -8.63 -30.35
C ALA A 356 0.41 -7.26 -30.57
N GLY A 357 -0.55 -7.16 -31.49
CA GLY A 357 -1.33 -5.95 -31.75
C GLY A 357 -2.31 -5.59 -30.63
N GLU A 358 -2.69 -6.56 -29.78
CA GLU A 358 -3.64 -6.38 -28.65
C GLU A 358 -2.96 -5.86 -27.38
N ARG A 359 -1.73 -5.39 -27.47
CA ARG A 359 -1.02 -4.79 -26.34
C ARG A 359 -1.75 -3.61 -25.75
N GLN A 360 -1.65 -3.43 -24.45
CA GLN A 360 -2.20 -2.24 -23.77
C GLN A 360 -1.31 -1.03 -24.08
N ARG A 361 -1.89 0.05 -24.58
CA ARG A 361 -1.21 1.33 -24.71
C ARG A 361 -1.25 2.07 -23.38
N LEU A 362 -0.10 2.61 -22.98
CA LEU A 362 0.07 3.38 -21.77
C LEU A 362 0.23 4.87 -22.11
N ASP A 363 -0.50 5.72 -21.42
CA ASP A 363 -0.34 7.18 -21.47
C ASP A 363 0.07 7.66 -20.06
N THR A 364 1.35 7.46 -19.77
CA THR A 364 1.98 7.72 -18.48
C THR A 364 3.14 8.70 -18.66
N TYR A 365 3.83 9.03 -17.57
CA TYR A 365 5.06 9.84 -17.62
C TYR A 365 6.32 8.98 -17.81
N SER A 366 6.22 7.68 -17.60
CA SER A 366 7.33 6.74 -17.80
C SER A 366 7.67 6.55 -19.30
N LEU A 367 8.81 5.95 -19.56
CA LEU A 367 9.24 5.60 -20.93
C LEU A 367 8.46 4.41 -21.50
N GLU A 368 7.76 3.65 -20.65
CA GLU A 368 6.97 2.50 -21.06
C GLU A 368 5.65 3.00 -21.69
N THR A 369 5.52 2.85 -23.00
CA THR A 369 4.35 3.31 -23.77
C THR A 369 3.36 2.20 -24.10
N GLU A 370 3.75 0.96 -23.89
CA GLU A 370 2.93 -0.23 -24.16
C GLU A 370 3.30 -1.40 -23.25
N LYS A 371 2.35 -2.29 -23.06
CA LYS A 371 2.45 -3.41 -22.14
C LYS A 371 1.91 -4.66 -22.78
N HIS A 372 2.73 -5.71 -22.84
CA HIS A 372 2.40 -7.01 -23.44
C HIS A 372 2.00 -8.06 -22.40
N PHE A 373 2.48 -7.92 -21.17
CA PHE A 373 2.00 -8.71 -20.03
C PHE A 373 1.06 -7.86 -19.20
N ILE A 374 -0.21 -8.27 -19.09
CA ILE A 374 -1.29 -7.54 -18.46
C ILE A 374 -1.88 -8.43 -17.38
N HIS A 375 -1.86 -7.99 -16.13
CA HIS A 375 -2.52 -8.69 -15.03
C HIS A 375 -3.66 -7.86 -14.44
N HIS A 376 -4.85 -8.44 -14.41
CA HIS A 376 -6.02 -7.87 -13.75
C HIS A 376 -6.43 -8.73 -12.55
N TYR A 377 -6.88 -8.07 -11.51
CA TYR A 377 -7.34 -8.70 -10.27
C TYR A 377 -8.74 -8.22 -9.94
N ASN A 378 -9.62 -9.14 -9.59
CA ASN A 378 -11.00 -8.87 -9.18
C ASN A 378 -11.25 -9.44 -7.77
N PHE A 379 -11.94 -8.63 -6.95
CA PHE A 379 -12.30 -8.99 -5.58
C PHE A 379 -13.80 -8.73 -5.36
N PRO A 380 -14.66 -9.64 -5.82
CA PRO A 380 -16.10 -9.46 -5.69
C PRO A 380 -16.56 -9.64 -4.23
N PRO A 381 -17.66 -9.00 -3.80
CA PRO A 381 -18.16 -9.06 -2.42
C PRO A 381 -18.42 -10.48 -1.90
N TYR A 382 -18.87 -11.38 -2.76
CA TYR A 382 -19.11 -12.78 -2.37
C TYR A 382 -17.85 -13.51 -1.89
N SER A 383 -16.66 -13.01 -2.24
CA SER A 383 -15.39 -13.61 -1.77
C SER A 383 -15.19 -13.53 -0.25
N THR A 384 -15.87 -12.60 0.41
CA THR A 384 -15.93 -12.46 1.87
C THR A 384 -17.29 -12.86 2.46
N GLY A 385 -18.20 -13.38 1.63
CA GLY A 385 -19.57 -13.73 2.06
C GLY A 385 -20.50 -12.53 2.19
N GLU A 386 -20.11 -11.37 1.67
CA GLU A 386 -20.87 -10.13 1.80
C GLU A 386 -21.68 -9.82 0.53
N ALA A 387 -22.77 -9.08 0.69
CA ALA A 387 -23.48 -8.43 -0.40
C ALA A 387 -22.97 -6.97 -0.52
N GLY A 388 -22.57 -6.55 -1.72
CA GLY A 388 -21.99 -5.22 -1.93
C GLY A 388 -22.04 -4.75 -3.38
N ARG A 389 -21.48 -3.57 -3.61
CA ARG A 389 -21.35 -3.03 -4.97
C ARG A 389 -20.43 -3.90 -5.82
N PHE A 390 -20.87 -4.20 -7.04
CA PHE A 390 -20.11 -4.98 -8.01
C PHE A 390 -19.97 -4.18 -9.32
N GLY A 391 -18.88 -4.45 -10.07
CA GLY A 391 -18.66 -3.87 -11.40
C GLY A 391 -17.77 -2.61 -11.45
N PHE A 392 -17.09 -2.27 -10.34
CA PHE A 392 -16.13 -1.17 -10.30
C PHE A 392 -14.78 -1.68 -9.77
N THR A 393 -13.72 -1.35 -10.48
CA THR A 393 -12.34 -1.59 -10.00
C THR A 393 -11.97 -0.50 -8.99
N GLY A 394 -11.75 -0.88 -7.75
CA GLY A 394 -11.31 0.01 -6.68
C GLY A 394 -9.78 0.09 -6.57
N ARG A 395 -9.31 0.93 -5.66
CA ARG A 395 -7.85 1.11 -5.39
C ARG A 395 -7.20 -0.18 -4.86
N ARG A 396 -7.96 -1.04 -4.17
CA ARG A 396 -7.48 -2.34 -3.68
C ARG A 396 -7.17 -3.27 -4.83
N GLU A 397 -8.10 -3.42 -5.77
CA GLU A 397 -7.95 -4.29 -6.93
C GLU A 397 -6.77 -3.86 -7.79
N VAL A 398 -6.60 -2.57 -8.02
CA VAL A 398 -5.45 -2.03 -8.76
C VAL A 398 -4.14 -2.39 -8.03
N GLY A 399 -4.07 -2.16 -6.72
CA GLY A 399 -2.86 -2.45 -5.93
C GLY A 399 -2.50 -3.93 -5.86
N HIS A 400 -3.50 -4.80 -5.68
CA HIS A 400 -3.29 -6.26 -5.64
C HIS A 400 -2.91 -6.81 -7.01
N GLY A 401 -3.53 -6.30 -8.08
CA GLY A 401 -3.20 -6.66 -9.45
C GLY A 401 -1.76 -6.29 -9.81
N ALA A 402 -1.35 -5.06 -9.49
CA ALA A 402 0.01 -4.58 -9.74
C ALA A 402 1.07 -5.36 -8.97
N LEU A 403 0.78 -5.76 -7.71
CA LEU A 403 1.70 -6.57 -6.91
C LEU A 403 1.93 -7.95 -7.56
N ALA A 404 0.85 -8.64 -7.94
CA ALA A 404 0.98 -9.94 -8.60
C ALA A 404 1.65 -9.83 -9.98
N GLU A 405 1.35 -8.78 -10.74
CA GLU A 405 2.00 -8.51 -12.00
C GLU A 405 3.51 -8.29 -11.86
N ARG A 406 3.92 -7.46 -10.90
CA ARG A 406 5.33 -7.19 -10.62
C ARG A 406 6.09 -8.46 -10.22
N ALA A 407 5.46 -9.33 -9.42
CA ALA A 407 6.04 -10.62 -9.03
C ALA A 407 6.24 -11.59 -10.22
N LEU A 408 5.32 -11.57 -11.19
CA LEU A 408 5.36 -12.47 -12.35
C LEU A 408 6.17 -11.92 -13.54
N LYS A 409 6.28 -10.59 -13.69
CA LYS A 409 6.97 -9.93 -14.81
C LYS A 409 8.39 -10.47 -15.09
N PRO A 410 9.26 -10.74 -14.08
CA PRO A 410 10.61 -11.24 -14.30
C PRO A 410 10.70 -12.61 -14.97
N VAL A 411 9.67 -13.43 -14.84
CA VAL A 411 9.65 -14.79 -15.42
C VAL A 411 8.93 -14.89 -16.76
N VAL A 412 8.22 -13.84 -17.15
CA VAL A 412 7.52 -13.80 -18.45
C VAL A 412 8.55 -13.75 -19.59
N PRO A 413 8.36 -14.54 -20.66
CA PRO A 413 9.27 -14.54 -21.81
C PRO A 413 9.24 -13.19 -22.55
N SER A 414 10.34 -12.89 -23.24
CA SER A 414 10.41 -11.70 -24.10
C SER A 414 9.45 -11.81 -25.30
N GLN A 415 9.10 -10.67 -25.90
CA GLN A 415 8.27 -10.66 -27.12
C GLN A 415 8.96 -11.32 -28.31
N ALA A 416 10.29 -11.39 -28.33
CA ALA A 416 11.04 -12.09 -29.37
C ALA A 416 10.90 -13.61 -29.25
N ASP A 417 10.90 -14.12 -28.04
CA ASP A 417 10.81 -15.55 -27.75
C ASP A 417 9.35 -16.06 -27.74
N PHE A 418 8.40 -15.20 -27.33
CA PHE A 418 6.99 -15.55 -27.26
C PHE A 418 6.12 -14.36 -27.73
N PRO A 419 5.82 -14.25 -29.04
CA PRO A 419 5.24 -13.06 -29.67
C PRO A 419 3.73 -12.89 -29.43
N TYR A 420 3.29 -13.08 -28.21
CA TYR A 420 1.91 -12.90 -27.78
C TYR A 420 1.74 -11.76 -26.78
N THR A 421 0.61 -11.10 -26.81
CA THR A 421 0.12 -10.35 -25.66
C THR A 421 -0.50 -11.34 -24.68
N ILE A 422 -0.03 -11.32 -23.45
CA ILE A 422 -0.44 -12.20 -22.37
C ILE A 422 -1.35 -11.42 -21.44
N ARG A 423 -2.62 -11.81 -21.34
CA ARG A 423 -3.56 -11.26 -20.35
C ARG A 423 -3.90 -12.32 -19.32
N LEU A 424 -3.58 -12.05 -18.09
CA LEU A 424 -3.90 -12.86 -16.94
C LEU A 424 -4.95 -12.15 -16.09
N VAL A 425 -6.00 -12.88 -15.68
CA VAL A 425 -7.03 -12.37 -14.77
C VAL A 425 -7.07 -13.26 -13.54
N SER A 426 -6.95 -12.66 -12.36
CA SER A 426 -7.12 -13.35 -11.08
C SER A 426 -8.45 -12.99 -10.46
N GLU A 427 -9.33 -13.98 -10.29
CA GLU A 427 -10.62 -13.86 -9.62
C GLU A 427 -10.50 -14.40 -8.19
N ALA A 428 -10.71 -13.54 -7.19
CA ALA A 428 -10.79 -13.98 -5.80
C ALA A 428 -12.16 -14.62 -5.56
N LEU A 429 -12.22 -15.96 -5.52
CA LEU A 429 -13.45 -16.70 -5.32
C LEU A 429 -13.82 -16.82 -3.83
N SER A 430 -12.80 -16.92 -2.97
CA SER A 430 -12.94 -16.91 -1.52
C SER A 430 -11.71 -16.25 -0.89
N SER A 431 -11.91 -15.52 0.20
CA SER A 431 -10.84 -14.75 0.87
C SER A 431 -10.83 -14.98 2.37
N ASN A 432 -9.76 -15.57 2.83
CA ASN A 432 -9.36 -15.59 4.24
C ASN A 432 -7.92 -15.07 4.39
N GLY A 433 -7.70 -13.88 3.81
CA GLY A 433 -6.43 -13.16 3.81
C GLY A 433 -5.50 -13.51 2.62
N SER A 434 -4.66 -12.56 2.26
CA SER A 434 -3.58 -12.66 1.26
C SER A 434 -3.97 -13.25 -0.09
N THR A 435 -5.03 -12.72 -0.67
CA THR A 435 -5.52 -13.09 -2.02
C THR A 435 -4.55 -12.66 -3.12
N SER A 436 -3.81 -11.56 -2.94
CA SER A 436 -2.78 -11.13 -3.90
C SER A 436 -1.65 -12.13 -4.04
N MET A 437 -1.21 -12.75 -2.94
CA MET A 437 -0.22 -13.84 -2.98
C MET A 437 -0.79 -15.10 -3.63
N GLY A 438 -2.06 -15.41 -3.37
CA GLY A 438 -2.78 -16.47 -4.09
C GLY A 438 -2.85 -16.20 -5.60
N SER A 439 -2.95 -14.93 -6.02
CA SER A 439 -2.98 -14.53 -7.43
C SER A 439 -1.65 -14.79 -8.14
N VAL A 440 -0.51 -14.63 -7.44
CA VAL A 440 0.80 -15.03 -7.99
C VAL A 440 0.84 -16.52 -8.27
N CYS A 441 0.38 -17.34 -7.30
CA CYS A 441 0.35 -18.80 -7.47
C CYS A 441 -0.60 -19.23 -8.60
N ALA A 442 -1.85 -18.73 -8.61
CA ALA A 442 -2.82 -19.03 -9.65
C ALA A 442 -2.37 -18.56 -11.03
N GLY A 443 -1.68 -17.41 -11.09
CA GLY A 443 -1.10 -16.86 -12.31
C GLY A 443 0.01 -17.74 -12.88
N THR A 444 0.92 -18.22 -12.04
CA THR A 444 1.95 -19.19 -12.44
C THR A 444 1.30 -20.46 -13.01
N LEU A 445 0.32 -21.04 -12.31
CA LEU A 445 -0.38 -22.23 -12.76
C LEU A 445 -1.06 -22.00 -14.12
N ALA A 446 -1.78 -20.88 -14.28
CA ALA A 446 -2.49 -20.56 -15.52
C ALA A 446 -1.52 -20.35 -16.72
N MET A 447 -0.38 -19.68 -16.50
CA MET A 447 0.63 -19.50 -17.54
C MET A 447 1.26 -20.83 -17.94
N MET A 448 1.60 -21.71 -17.00
CA MET A 448 2.15 -23.02 -17.27
C MET A 448 1.14 -23.93 -17.99
N ASP A 449 -0.13 -23.93 -17.58
CA ASP A 449 -1.21 -24.67 -18.24
C ASP A 449 -1.42 -24.22 -19.68
N GLY A 450 -1.31 -22.92 -19.95
CA GLY A 450 -1.40 -22.32 -21.28
C GLY A 450 -0.13 -22.42 -22.13
N GLY A 451 0.91 -23.08 -21.64
CA GLY A 451 2.16 -23.30 -22.38
C GLY A 451 3.03 -22.06 -22.55
N VAL A 452 2.86 -21.05 -21.71
CA VAL A 452 3.77 -19.89 -21.68
C VAL A 452 5.13 -20.34 -21.15
N PRO A 453 6.25 -20.16 -21.90
CA PRO A 453 7.56 -20.63 -21.47
C PRO A 453 8.17 -19.68 -20.44
N ILE A 454 7.60 -19.66 -19.23
CA ILE A 454 8.14 -18.85 -18.12
C ILE A 454 9.50 -19.36 -17.68
N LYS A 455 10.40 -18.45 -17.26
CA LYS A 455 11.77 -18.80 -16.85
C LYS A 455 11.80 -19.72 -15.64
N ALA A 456 10.88 -19.51 -14.69
CA ALA A 456 10.75 -20.31 -13.47
C ALA A 456 9.34 -20.15 -12.89
N PRO A 457 8.83 -21.11 -12.09
CA PRO A 457 7.59 -20.92 -11.35
C PRO A 457 7.79 -19.90 -10.23
N VAL A 458 6.76 -19.07 -9.99
CA VAL A 458 6.74 -18.08 -8.91
C VAL A 458 5.61 -18.41 -7.96
N ALA A 459 5.90 -18.39 -6.67
CA ALA A 459 4.90 -18.54 -5.61
C ALA A 459 4.82 -17.26 -4.78
N GLY A 460 3.61 -16.93 -4.33
CA GLY A 460 3.36 -15.80 -3.44
C GLY A 460 3.20 -16.27 -2.00
N ILE A 461 3.89 -15.62 -1.06
CA ILE A 461 3.76 -15.85 0.37
C ILE A 461 3.54 -14.55 1.12
N ALA A 462 2.66 -14.56 2.13
CA ALA A 462 2.49 -13.45 3.05
C ALA A 462 3.38 -13.66 4.27
N MET A 463 4.16 -12.64 4.59
CA MET A 463 5.00 -12.57 5.79
C MET A 463 4.43 -11.53 6.75
N GLY A 464 4.41 -11.83 8.04
CA GLY A 464 4.07 -10.91 9.12
C GLY A 464 5.23 -10.79 10.10
N LEU A 465 5.44 -9.59 10.62
CA LEU A 465 6.41 -9.32 11.68
C LEU A 465 5.66 -8.82 12.91
N ILE A 466 5.89 -9.48 14.04
CA ILE A 466 5.43 -9.04 15.35
C ILE A 466 6.67 -8.91 16.24
N THR A 467 6.94 -7.70 16.70
CA THR A 467 8.10 -7.40 17.54
C THR A 467 7.69 -7.40 19.01
N GLY A 468 8.54 -7.95 19.88
CA GLY A 468 8.46 -7.74 21.32
C GLY A 468 8.94 -6.33 21.71
N ASP A 469 8.82 -6.00 22.99
CA ASP A 469 9.37 -4.76 23.58
C ASP A 469 10.87 -4.88 23.78
#